data_b397d369b73762e99c5163d13d2e5f4a
#
_entry.id   b397d369b73762e99c5163d13d2e5f4a
#
_cell.length_a   1.000
_cell.length_b   1.000
_cell.length_c   1.000
_cell.angle_alpha   90.00
_cell.angle_beta   90.00
_cell.angle_gamma   90.00
#
_symmetry.space_group_name_H-M   'P 1'
#
loop_
_entity.id
_entity.type
_entity.pdbx_description
1 polymer ?
#
loop_
_entity_poly.entity_id
_entity_poly.type
_entity_poly.pdbx_seq_one_letter_code
_entity_poly.pdbx_strand_id
1 'polypeptide(L)'
;MSKSSSHRRGFCRTLALLLILNLPIPTNSVFAQAFEQIFDDAPGSWLEWESSESKESEKDEPLETDRDSFTYATTTVGRGRTIVEVSSSYINNRRTPDTNSYPEMITRYGLTERLELRLGWNFEAGGGGDVSNGDAGGESEELGVRKESRISYGFKYALTKQNAWRPESACIIQASTPTSGSETASRFIVGYVFGWTFFDNWKLDSSIRYGADSEAGDHFNDWAPSVVLKVPVHEKWTVHGEYFGIFTDGKANNSNPQYFSPGINYLLSPDVELGIRTGWGLNQDAANFFSNIGLGVRF
;
A
#
# COMPACT_ATOMS: atom_id res chain seq x y z
N MET A 1 -32.91 21.35 20.25
CA MET A 1 -31.75 22.13 19.81
C MET A 1 -30.74 21.13 19.25
N SER A 2 -30.76 20.90 17.95
CA SER A 2 -29.80 20.05 17.26
C SER A 2 -29.68 20.55 15.82
N LYS A 3 -28.65 21.32 15.52
CA LYS A 3 -28.23 21.65 14.15
C LYS A 3 -26.76 22.09 14.20
N SER A 4 -25.80 21.17 14.10
CA SER A 4 -24.38 21.54 13.92
C SER A 4 -23.49 20.43 13.36
N SER A 5 -23.98 19.47 12.59
CA SER A 5 -23.05 18.45 12.05
C SER A 5 -22.92 18.41 10.51
N SER A 6 -23.66 19.24 9.75
CA SER A 6 -23.65 19.13 8.29
C SER A 6 -22.56 19.96 7.58
N HIS A 7 -21.95 20.96 8.25
CA HIS A 7 -21.00 21.86 7.60
C HIS A 7 -19.57 21.33 7.48
N ARG A 8 -19.15 20.39 8.33
CA ARG A 8 -17.78 19.84 8.27
C ARG A 8 -17.57 18.83 7.15
N ARG A 9 -18.63 18.11 6.75
CA ARG A 9 -18.53 17.08 5.68
C ARG A 9 -18.44 17.70 4.27
N GLY A 10 -18.94 18.91 4.07
CA GLY A 10 -18.86 19.61 2.79
C GLY A 10 -17.46 20.14 2.46
N PHE A 11 -16.75 20.63 3.47
CA PHE A 11 -15.44 21.29 3.27
C PHE A 11 -14.33 20.30 2.84
N CYS A 12 -14.34 19.08 3.38
CA CYS A 12 -13.35 18.06 3.01
C CYS A 12 -13.56 17.52 1.59
N ARG A 13 -14.83 17.45 1.13
CA ARG A 13 -15.17 17.03 -0.24
C ARG A 13 -14.70 18.02 -1.30
N THR A 14 -14.78 19.31 -1.01
CA THR A 14 -14.40 20.38 -1.94
C THR A 14 -12.88 20.51 -2.06
N LEU A 15 -12.14 20.25 -0.97
CA LEU A 15 -10.68 20.34 -1.00
C LEU A 15 -10.03 19.17 -1.77
N ALA A 16 -10.58 17.97 -1.63
CA ALA A 16 -10.10 16.78 -2.38
C ALA A 16 -10.36 16.94 -3.90
N LEU A 17 -11.50 17.49 -4.30
CA LEU A 17 -11.81 17.73 -5.71
C LEU A 17 -10.94 18.85 -6.32
N LEU A 18 -10.60 19.88 -5.53
CA LEU A 18 -9.76 21.01 -5.99
C LEU A 18 -8.28 20.61 -6.18
N LEU A 19 -7.78 19.64 -5.42
CA LEU A 19 -6.42 19.13 -5.58
C LEU A 19 -6.26 18.26 -6.84
N ILE A 20 -7.31 17.55 -7.25
CA ILE A 20 -7.30 16.73 -8.47
C ILE A 20 -7.42 17.59 -9.74
N LEU A 21 -8.13 18.74 -9.66
CA LEU A 21 -8.40 19.62 -10.82
C LEU A 21 -7.24 20.56 -11.19
N ASN A 22 -6.20 20.70 -10.34
CA ASN A 22 -5.05 21.57 -10.60
C ASN A 22 -3.78 20.87 -11.06
N LEU A 23 -3.82 19.57 -11.30
CA LEU A 23 -2.71 18.88 -11.96
C LEU A 23 -2.82 19.16 -13.47
N PRO A 24 -1.74 19.54 -14.16
CA PRO A 24 -1.74 19.68 -15.61
C PRO A 24 -1.88 18.30 -16.26
N ILE A 25 -3.13 17.88 -16.49
CA ILE A 25 -3.42 16.68 -17.26
C ILE A 25 -3.17 17.03 -18.73
N PRO A 26 -2.29 16.34 -19.46
CA PRO A 26 -2.11 16.57 -20.88
C PRO A 26 -3.42 16.26 -21.60
N THR A 27 -3.98 17.27 -22.26
CA THR A 27 -5.30 17.28 -22.89
C THR A 27 -5.39 16.47 -24.20
N ASN A 28 -4.35 15.76 -24.58
CA ASN A 28 -4.36 14.87 -25.74
C ASN A 28 -4.20 13.45 -25.28
N SER A 29 -5.27 12.76 -24.95
CA SER A 29 -5.06 11.42 -24.52
C SER A 29 -6.14 10.44 -24.96
N VAL A 30 -5.67 9.53 -25.75
CA VAL A 30 -6.18 8.17 -25.83
C VAL A 30 -6.50 7.59 -24.44
N PHE A 31 -5.83 8.07 -23.38
CA PHE A 31 -6.03 7.66 -22.00
C PHE A 31 -7.34 8.20 -21.39
N ALA A 32 -7.72 9.45 -21.64
CA ALA A 32 -8.98 10.00 -21.16
C ALA A 32 -10.17 9.35 -21.90
N GLN A 33 -10.05 9.14 -23.20
CA GLN A 33 -11.07 8.45 -23.97
C GLN A 33 -11.18 6.97 -23.60
N ALA A 34 -10.07 6.27 -23.36
CA ALA A 34 -10.09 4.90 -22.87
C ALA A 34 -10.68 4.80 -21.46
N PHE A 35 -10.45 5.81 -20.61
CA PHE A 35 -11.01 5.85 -19.26
C PHE A 35 -12.54 6.07 -19.31
N GLU A 36 -13.04 7.02 -20.11
CA GLU A 36 -14.47 7.20 -20.34
C GLU A 36 -15.12 5.94 -20.96
N GLN A 37 -14.48 5.32 -21.95
CA GLN A 37 -14.99 4.12 -22.60
C GLN A 37 -15.09 2.91 -21.65
N ILE A 38 -14.16 2.77 -20.70
CA ILE A 38 -14.22 1.72 -19.67
C ILE A 38 -15.42 1.91 -18.73
N PHE A 39 -15.84 3.15 -18.49
CA PHE A 39 -16.97 3.46 -17.61
C PHE A 39 -18.32 3.49 -18.35
N ASP A 40 -18.34 3.88 -19.61
CA ASP A 40 -19.57 3.93 -20.41
C ASP A 40 -19.98 2.55 -20.99
N ASP A 41 -19.01 1.68 -21.28
CA ASP A 41 -19.24 0.31 -21.75
C ASP A 41 -19.43 -0.72 -20.62
N ALA A 42 -19.31 -0.31 -19.35
CA ALA A 42 -19.57 -1.18 -18.22
C ALA A 42 -21.07 -1.53 -18.18
N PRO A 43 -21.44 -2.81 -18.30
CA PRO A 43 -22.87 -3.18 -18.21
C PRO A 43 -23.40 -2.72 -16.85
N GLY A 44 -24.60 -2.11 -16.82
CA GLY A 44 -25.25 -1.52 -15.64
C GLY A 44 -25.31 -2.42 -14.39
N SER A 45 -25.07 -3.72 -14.56
CA SER A 45 -24.93 -4.69 -13.46
C SER A 45 -23.74 -4.47 -12.52
N TRP A 46 -22.74 -3.67 -12.92
CA TRP A 46 -21.59 -3.35 -12.06
C TRP A 46 -21.93 -2.32 -10.98
N LEU A 47 -22.92 -1.48 -11.25
CA LEU A 47 -23.43 -0.47 -10.31
C LEU A 47 -24.61 -0.96 -9.47
N GLU A 48 -25.36 -1.96 -9.95
CA GLU A 48 -26.56 -2.46 -9.29
C GLU A 48 -26.33 -3.44 -8.12
N TRP A 49 -25.10 -3.96 -7.97
CA TRP A 49 -24.78 -4.81 -6.82
C TRP A 49 -24.90 -4.10 -5.47
N GLU A 50 -24.88 -2.78 -5.44
CA GLU A 50 -24.69 -1.99 -4.23
C GLU A 50 -25.91 -1.70 -3.39
N SER A 51 -27.12 -2.09 -3.78
CA SER A 51 -28.28 -1.44 -3.18
C SER A 51 -28.96 -2.16 -2.02
N SER A 52 -28.54 -3.36 -1.62
CA SER A 52 -29.36 -4.13 -0.70
C SER A 52 -28.79 -4.62 0.64
N GLU A 53 -27.48 -4.56 0.91
CA GLU A 53 -26.96 -5.20 2.14
C GLU A 53 -25.97 -4.43 3.01
N SER A 54 -25.50 -3.23 2.62
CA SER A 54 -24.23 -2.73 3.17
C SER A 54 -24.31 -1.63 4.24
N LYS A 55 -25.45 -1.15 4.68
CA LYS A 55 -25.48 0.06 5.52
C LYS A 55 -25.23 -0.14 7.02
N GLU A 56 -25.38 -1.33 7.55
CA GLU A 56 -25.24 -1.57 9.00
C GLU A 56 -23.98 -2.38 9.38
N SER A 57 -23.49 -3.30 8.56
CA SER A 57 -22.35 -4.17 8.92
C SER A 57 -20.97 -3.53 8.74
N GLU A 58 -20.82 -2.55 7.85
CA GLU A 58 -19.52 -1.94 7.55
C GLU A 58 -19.01 -0.92 8.59
N LYS A 59 -19.88 -0.46 9.50
CA LYS A 59 -19.49 0.49 10.55
C LYS A 59 -18.66 -0.14 11.65
N ASP A 60 -18.72 -1.43 11.81
CA ASP A 60 -18.15 -2.15 12.96
C ASP A 60 -16.89 -2.95 12.62
N GLU A 61 -16.46 -3.00 11.34
CA GLU A 61 -15.23 -3.68 10.99
C GLU A 61 -14.01 -2.88 11.48
N PRO A 62 -13.06 -3.54 12.18
CA PRO A 62 -11.83 -2.90 12.62
C PRO A 62 -11.06 -2.29 11.43
N LEU A 63 -10.33 -1.21 11.70
CA LEU A 63 -9.44 -0.62 10.72
C LEU A 63 -8.41 -1.64 10.26
N GLU A 64 -8.19 -1.75 8.96
CA GLU A 64 -7.13 -2.52 8.35
C GLU A 64 -6.19 -1.59 7.58
N THR A 65 -4.94 -1.52 8.03
CA THR A 65 -3.90 -0.69 7.40
C THR A 65 -3.11 -1.50 6.36
N ASP A 66 -2.54 -0.80 5.38
CA ASP A 66 -1.64 -1.41 4.38
C ASP A 66 -0.16 -1.25 4.76
N ARG A 67 0.15 -0.49 5.85
CA ARG A 67 1.52 -0.24 6.29
C ARG A 67 1.99 -1.11 7.45
N ASP A 68 1.11 -1.88 8.02
CA ASP A 68 1.43 -2.82 9.09
C ASP A 68 2.26 -4.01 8.61
N SER A 69 2.23 -4.29 7.30
CA SER A 69 2.94 -5.40 6.66
C SER A 69 3.45 -4.99 5.27
N PHE A 70 4.31 -5.79 4.68
CA PHE A 70 4.72 -5.66 3.28
C PHE A 70 3.61 -6.13 2.34
N THR A 71 2.84 -7.14 2.77
CA THR A 71 1.65 -7.63 2.07
C THR A 71 0.51 -6.65 2.25
N TYR A 72 -0.05 -6.15 1.16
CA TYR A 72 -1.24 -5.30 1.22
C TYR A 72 -2.46 -6.09 1.71
N ALA A 73 -3.38 -5.39 2.38
CA ALA A 73 -4.68 -5.93 2.71
C ALA A 73 -5.48 -6.28 1.44
N THR A 74 -6.33 -7.30 1.50
CA THR A 74 -7.24 -7.66 0.41
C THR A 74 -8.41 -6.70 0.28
N THR A 75 -8.76 -6.02 1.37
CA THR A 75 -9.90 -5.11 1.48
C THR A 75 -9.63 -3.73 0.89
N THR A 76 -10.69 -3.03 0.49
CA THR A 76 -10.70 -1.61 0.16
C THR A 76 -11.29 -0.79 1.31
N VAL A 77 -11.08 0.51 1.30
CA VAL A 77 -11.50 1.43 2.39
C VAL A 77 -13.02 1.54 2.53
N GLY A 78 -13.79 1.15 1.49
CA GLY A 78 -15.24 1.37 1.44
C GLY A 78 -15.60 2.80 1.02
N ARG A 79 -16.78 2.94 0.44
CA ARG A 79 -17.24 4.17 -0.20
C ARG A 79 -17.29 5.37 0.73
N GLY A 80 -16.65 6.46 0.31
CA GLY A 80 -16.68 7.76 0.99
C GLY A 80 -15.87 7.82 2.28
N ARG A 81 -15.13 6.77 2.62
CA ARG A 81 -14.21 6.75 3.75
C ARG A 81 -12.80 7.13 3.31
N THR A 82 -12.03 7.64 4.24
CA THR A 82 -10.61 7.97 4.05
C THR A 82 -9.80 7.31 5.14
N ILE A 83 -8.69 6.65 4.76
CA ILE A 83 -7.67 6.20 5.72
C ILE A 83 -6.39 6.99 5.42
N VAL A 84 -5.81 7.55 6.46
CA VAL A 84 -4.48 8.17 6.42
C VAL A 84 -3.55 7.31 7.26
N GLU A 85 -2.48 6.84 6.66
CA GLU A 85 -1.46 6.03 7.31
C GLU A 85 -0.12 6.74 7.25
N VAL A 86 0.60 6.73 8.37
CA VAL A 86 1.94 7.32 8.49
C VAL A 86 2.82 6.33 9.21
N SER A 87 4.02 6.10 8.69
CA SER A 87 4.99 5.24 9.36
C SER A 87 6.40 5.80 9.29
N SER A 88 7.28 5.17 10.05
CA SER A 88 8.72 5.40 10.04
C SER A 88 9.44 4.07 10.06
N SER A 89 10.45 3.93 9.21
CA SER A 89 11.31 2.75 9.13
C SER A 89 12.75 3.09 9.41
N TYR A 90 13.44 2.17 10.09
CA TYR A 90 14.88 2.10 10.19
C TYR A 90 15.35 0.78 9.59
N ILE A 91 16.35 0.85 8.70
CA ILE A 91 16.91 -0.31 8.02
C ILE A 91 18.41 -0.34 8.28
N ASN A 92 18.88 -1.40 8.93
CA ASN A 92 20.30 -1.67 9.10
C ASN A 92 20.80 -2.44 7.87
N ASN A 93 21.33 -1.71 6.91
CA ASN A 93 21.85 -2.25 5.67
C ASN A 93 23.12 -3.06 5.92
N ARG A 94 23.42 -4.00 5.02
CA ARG A 94 24.58 -4.89 5.16
C ARG A 94 25.84 -4.31 4.53
N ARG A 95 25.70 -3.59 3.43
CA ARG A 95 26.80 -3.14 2.59
C ARG A 95 26.85 -1.62 2.43
N THR A 96 25.72 -0.96 2.57
CA THR A 96 25.55 0.48 2.42
C THR A 96 25.23 1.13 3.78
N PRO A 97 25.27 2.46 3.90
CA PRO A 97 24.83 3.14 5.12
C PRO A 97 23.40 2.77 5.51
N ASP A 98 23.12 2.75 6.81
CA ASP A 98 21.78 2.52 7.34
C ASP A 98 20.78 3.54 6.77
N THR A 99 19.55 3.11 6.56
CA THR A 99 18.50 3.94 6.00
C THR A 99 17.45 4.28 7.06
N ASN A 100 17.05 5.55 7.07
CA ASN A 100 15.89 6.04 7.80
C ASN A 100 14.87 6.55 6.78
N SER A 101 13.66 6.03 6.85
CA SER A 101 12.53 6.47 6.03
C SER A 101 11.49 7.13 6.95
N TYR A 102 11.21 8.41 6.72
CA TYR A 102 10.22 9.18 7.51
C TYR A 102 9.96 10.55 6.89
N PRO A 103 8.67 10.94 6.75
CA PRO A 103 7.51 10.07 6.92
C PRO A 103 7.30 9.17 5.70
N GLU A 104 6.73 8.00 5.96
CA GLU A 104 6.14 7.14 4.95
C GLU A 104 4.63 7.32 5.03
N MET A 105 4.03 8.01 4.08
CA MET A 105 2.61 8.38 4.12
C MET A 105 1.83 7.73 2.99
N ILE A 106 0.61 7.30 3.30
CA ILE A 106 -0.38 6.97 2.30
C ILE A 106 -1.76 7.46 2.73
N THR A 107 -2.48 8.06 1.80
CA THR A 107 -3.89 8.39 1.94
C THR A 107 -4.67 7.49 0.99
N ARG A 108 -5.66 6.78 1.51
CA ARG A 108 -6.52 5.86 0.80
C ARG A 108 -7.95 6.42 0.86
N TYR A 109 -8.61 6.55 -0.28
CA TYR A 109 -9.98 7.07 -0.37
C TYR A 109 -10.87 6.11 -1.15
N GLY A 110 -11.93 5.62 -0.52
CA GLY A 110 -12.93 4.76 -1.15
C GLY A 110 -13.83 5.55 -2.10
N LEU A 111 -13.63 5.41 -3.40
CA LEU A 111 -14.46 6.02 -4.42
C LEU A 111 -15.79 5.25 -4.54
N THR A 112 -15.71 3.93 -4.49
CA THR A 112 -16.84 2.99 -4.40
C THR A 112 -16.53 1.94 -3.33
N GLU A 113 -17.43 0.98 -3.11
CA GLU A 113 -17.17 -0.17 -2.22
C GLU A 113 -16.00 -1.04 -2.71
N ARG A 114 -15.69 -0.98 -4.00
CA ARG A 114 -14.69 -1.83 -4.66
C ARG A 114 -13.47 -1.07 -5.17
N LEU A 115 -13.56 0.24 -5.32
CA LEU A 115 -12.50 1.08 -5.88
C LEU A 115 -11.97 2.07 -4.85
N GLU A 116 -10.69 1.99 -4.58
CA GLU A 116 -9.94 2.83 -3.68
C GLU A 116 -8.88 3.61 -4.47
N LEU A 117 -8.83 4.92 -4.28
CA LEU A 117 -7.74 5.77 -4.73
C LEU A 117 -6.64 5.81 -3.68
N ARG A 118 -5.40 5.85 -4.13
CA ARG A 118 -4.19 5.81 -3.30
C ARG A 118 -3.26 6.96 -3.65
N LEU A 119 -2.82 7.71 -2.65
CA LEU A 119 -1.83 8.78 -2.79
C LEU A 119 -0.84 8.66 -1.65
N GLY A 120 0.43 8.48 -1.96
CA GLY A 120 1.48 8.35 -0.96
C GLY A 120 2.61 9.35 -1.16
N TRP A 121 3.40 9.52 -0.12
CA TRP A 121 4.65 10.26 -0.15
C TRP A 121 5.62 9.69 0.86
N ASN A 122 6.87 9.48 0.44
CA ASN A 122 7.95 9.01 1.27
C ASN A 122 9.14 9.95 1.20
N PHE A 123 9.86 10.05 2.30
CA PHE A 123 11.21 10.59 2.33
C PHE A 123 12.12 9.60 3.02
N GLU A 124 13.27 9.33 2.42
CA GLU A 124 14.30 8.48 3.01
C GLU A 124 15.68 9.13 2.96
N ALA A 125 16.53 8.74 3.90
CA ALA A 125 17.93 9.14 3.96
C ALA A 125 18.78 7.95 4.40
N GLY A 126 19.74 7.55 3.54
CA GLY A 126 20.61 6.40 3.82
C GLY A 126 21.12 5.73 2.57
N GLY A 127 21.34 4.44 2.64
CA GLY A 127 21.85 3.60 1.54
C GLY A 127 20.77 2.98 0.64
N GLY A 128 19.53 3.43 0.76
CA GLY A 128 18.41 2.90 -0.01
C GLY A 128 17.71 1.71 0.66
N GLY A 129 16.64 1.26 0.06
CA GLY A 129 15.82 0.13 0.50
C GLY A 129 14.56 0.55 1.27
N ASP A 130 13.41 0.39 0.66
CA ASP A 130 12.10 0.59 1.29
C ASP A 130 11.45 -0.77 1.52
N VAL A 131 11.25 -1.13 2.79
CA VAL A 131 10.61 -2.39 3.20
C VAL A 131 9.14 -2.21 3.59
N SER A 132 8.62 -0.97 3.63
CA SER A 132 7.29 -0.68 4.16
C SER A 132 6.23 -0.53 3.07
N ASN A 133 6.56 0.11 1.96
CA ASN A 133 5.57 0.47 0.94
C ASN A 133 5.34 -0.57 -0.13
N GLY A 134 6.02 -1.67 -0.06
CA GLY A 134 6.00 -2.62 -1.13
C GLY A 134 6.67 -2.14 -2.41
N ASP A 135 7.39 -1.06 -2.34
CA ASP A 135 8.39 -0.81 -3.35
C ASP A 135 9.44 -1.92 -3.24
N ALA A 136 9.67 -2.61 -4.33
CA ALA A 136 10.75 -3.54 -4.43
C ALA A 136 12.07 -2.73 -4.49
N GLY A 137 12.50 -2.18 -3.35
CA GLY A 137 13.77 -1.49 -3.21
C GLY A 137 14.81 -2.43 -2.61
N GLY A 138 15.93 -2.58 -3.23
CA GLY A 138 17.11 -3.23 -2.69
C GLY A 138 18.12 -2.20 -2.17
N GLU A 139 19.19 -2.66 -1.54
CA GLU A 139 20.34 -1.80 -1.26
C GLU A 139 20.87 -1.21 -2.57
N SER A 140 21.10 0.10 -2.59
CA SER A 140 21.72 0.75 -3.74
C SER A 140 23.18 0.29 -3.89
N GLU A 141 23.63 0.12 -5.13
CA GLU A 141 25.03 -0.16 -5.42
C GLU A 141 25.95 1.05 -5.18
N GLU A 142 25.41 2.26 -5.05
CA GLU A 142 26.18 3.46 -4.79
C GLU A 142 26.57 3.59 -3.31
N LEU A 143 27.85 3.73 -3.07
CA LEU A 143 28.42 4.00 -1.74
C LEU A 143 28.14 5.46 -1.35
N GLY A 144 27.21 5.68 -0.40
CA GLY A 144 26.95 7.01 0.12
C GLY A 144 25.59 7.14 0.79
N VAL A 145 25.39 8.23 1.52
CA VAL A 145 24.09 8.61 2.07
C VAL A 145 23.33 9.38 1.01
N ARG A 146 22.22 8.83 0.57
CA ARG A 146 21.28 9.48 -0.33
C ARG A 146 20.17 10.13 0.47
N LYS A 147 19.53 11.15 -0.08
CA LYS A 147 18.29 11.74 0.39
C LYS A 147 17.32 11.79 -0.77
N GLU A 148 16.26 11.04 -0.65
CA GLU A 148 15.30 10.85 -1.73
C GLU A 148 13.88 11.04 -1.23
N SER A 149 13.02 11.50 -2.10
CA SER A 149 11.58 11.52 -1.83
C SER A 149 10.82 11.13 -3.08
N ARG A 150 9.69 10.48 -2.87
CA ARG A 150 8.82 9.98 -3.94
C ARG A 150 7.36 10.26 -3.62
N ILE A 151 6.59 10.55 -4.65
CA ILE A 151 5.14 10.53 -4.60
C ILE A 151 4.63 9.27 -5.27
N SER A 152 3.75 8.53 -4.62
CA SER A 152 3.08 7.37 -5.18
C SER A 152 1.59 7.67 -5.39
N TYR A 153 1.03 7.18 -6.49
CA TYR A 153 -0.37 7.38 -6.83
C TYR A 153 -0.90 6.20 -7.62
N GLY A 154 -2.15 5.86 -7.39
CA GLY A 154 -2.75 4.69 -8.02
C GLY A 154 -4.11 4.35 -7.46
N PHE A 155 -4.51 3.11 -7.67
CA PHE A 155 -5.77 2.58 -7.18
C PHE A 155 -5.68 1.11 -6.81
N LYS A 156 -6.59 0.68 -5.94
CA LYS A 156 -6.85 -0.72 -5.62
C LYS A 156 -8.31 -1.03 -6.00
N TYR A 157 -8.52 -2.17 -6.61
CA TYR A 157 -9.83 -2.64 -7.01
C TYR A 157 -10.11 -4.05 -6.47
N ALA A 158 -11.15 -4.18 -5.65
CA ALA A 158 -11.60 -5.45 -5.10
C ALA A 158 -12.23 -6.31 -6.21
N LEU A 159 -11.67 -7.50 -6.42
CA LEU A 159 -12.08 -8.43 -7.49
C LEU A 159 -13.10 -9.45 -7.00
N THR A 160 -12.81 -10.12 -5.89
CA THR A 160 -13.66 -11.18 -5.34
C THR A 160 -13.83 -11.01 -3.84
N LYS A 161 -15.02 -11.38 -3.34
CA LYS A 161 -15.26 -11.63 -1.91
C LYS A 161 -15.00 -13.10 -1.61
N GLN A 162 -14.55 -13.38 -0.39
CA GLN A 162 -14.36 -14.75 0.06
C GLN A 162 -15.69 -15.54 0.00
N ASN A 163 -15.62 -16.75 -0.56
CA ASN A 163 -16.73 -17.69 -0.54
C ASN A 163 -16.16 -19.10 -0.51
N ALA A 164 -16.24 -19.74 0.64
CA ALA A 164 -15.60 -21.04 0.91
C ALA A 164 -14.10 -20.99 0.53
N TRP A 165 -13.68 -21.75 -0.48
CA TRP A 165 -12.29 -21.81 -0.95
C TRP A 165 -11.89 -20.69 -1.91
N ARG A 166 -12.86 -19.92 -2.44
CA ARG A 166 -12.53 -18.75 -3.26
C ARG A 166 -12.02 -17.65 -2.34
N PRO A 167 -10.78 -17.14 -2.54
CA PRO A 167 -10.23 -16.09 -1.70
C PRO A 167 -10.97 -14.75 -1.91
N GLU A 168 -10.90 -13.90 -0.92
CA GLU A 168 -11.02 -12.48 -1.16
C GLU A 168 -9.81 -12.01 -1.94
N SER A 169 -9.99 -11.09 -2.90
CA SER A 169 -8.86 -10.63 -3.69
C SER A 169 -9.05 -9.23 -4.26
N ALA A 170 -7.91 -8.56 -4.51
CA ALA A 170 -7.87 -7.25 -5.14
C ALA A 170 -6.67 -7.14 -6.08
N CYS A 171 -6.76 -6.24 -7.04
CA CYS A 171 -5.63 -5.78 -7.83
C CYS A 171 -5.25 -4.36 -7.46
N ILE A 172 -3.97 -4.04 -7.60
CA ILE A 172 -3.38 -2.74 -7.32
C ILE A 172 -2.61 -2.31 -8.55
N ILE A 173 -2.83 -1.07 -8.98
CA ILE A 173 -2.05 -0.43 -10.03
C ILE A 173 -1.56 0.89 -9.46
N GLN A 174 -0.25 1.07 -9.43
CA GLN A 174 0.38 2.21 -8.78
C GLN A 174 1.59 2.67 -9.59
N ALA A 175 1.82 3.97 -9.62
CA ALA A 175 3.07 4.55 -10.07
C ALA A 175 3.74 5.29 -8.91
N SER A 176 5.07 5.35 -8.95
CA SER A 176 5.89 6.10 -8.00
C SER A 176 6.83 6.98 -8.79
N THR A 177 6.83 8.28 -8.48
CA THR A 177 7.63 9.30 -9.19
C THR A 177 8.55 9.98 -8.19
N PRO A 178 9.88 10.00 -8.44
CA PRO A 178 10.81 10.74 -7.61
C PRO A 178 10.49 12.23 -7.59
N THR A 179 10.56 12.85 -6.42
CA THR A 179 10.36 14.29 -6.22
C THR A 179 11.66 14.98 -5.77
N SER A 180 12.60 14.21 -5.27
CA SER A 180 13.98 14.66 -5.01
C SER A 180 14.92 13.46 -5.02
N GLY A 181 16.23 13.71 -5.13
CA GLY A 181 17.26 12.68 -5.19
C GLY A 181 17.90 12.55 -6.57
N SER A 182 18.68 11.50 -6.77
CA SER A 182 19.36 11.20 -8.02
C SER A 182 18.47 10.47 -9.04
N GLU A 183 17.46 9.77 -8.56
CA GLU A 183 16.49 9.05 -9.37
C GLU A 183 15.57 10.02 -10.11
N THR A 184 15.30 9.78 -11.38
CA THR A 184 14.41 10.60 -12.22
C THR A 184 13.30 9.80 -12.89
N ALA A 185 13.45 8.49 -12.97
CA ALA A 185 12.48 7.62 -13.61
C ALA A 185 11.27 7.34 -12.70
N SER A 186 10.08 7.38 -13.27
CA SER A 186 8.90 6.87 -12.59
C SER A 186 8.86 5.36 -12.68
N ARG A 187 8.50 4.73 -11.56
CA ARG A 187 8.31 3.29 -11.46
C ARG A 187 6.83 2.94 -11.56
N PHE A 188 6.52 1.85 -12.22
CA PHE A 188 5.18 1.34 -12.35
C PHE A 188 5.05 -0.01 -11.65
N ILE A 189 4.02 -0.18 -10.82
CA ILE A 189 3.78 -1.39 -10.04
C ILE A 189 2.38 -1.91 -10.32
N VAL A 190 2.29 -3.20 -10.61
CA VAL A 190 1.04 -3.96 -10.66
C VAL A 190 1.09 -5.04 -9.60
N GLY A 191 0.06 -5.12 -8.77
CA GLY A 191 -0.05 -6.10 -7.69
C GLY A 191 -1.36 -6.87 -7.75
N TYR A 192 -1.29 -8.14 -7.38
CA TYR A 192 -2.43 -8.97 -7.07
C TYR A 192 -2.30 -9.44 -5.63
N VAL A 193 -3.32 -9.19 -4.82
CA VAL A 193 -3.41 -9.64 -3.44
C VAL A 193 -4.63 -10.53 -3.28
N PHE A 194 -4.48 -11.61 -2.52
CA PHE A 194 -5.56 -12.55 -2.23
C PHE A 194 -5.37 -13.15 -0.84
N GLY A 195 -6.46 -13.52 -0.20
CA GLY A 195 -6.40 -14.07 1.15
C GLY A 195 -7.68 -14.77 1.58
N TRP A 196 -7.59 -15.34 2.75
CA TRP A 196 -8.69 -16.03 3.43
C TRP A 196 -8.75 -15.63 4.89
N THR A 197 -9.96 -15.42 5.36
CA THR A 197 -10.27 -15.35 6.79
C THR A 197 -10.82 -16.71 7.21
N PHE A 198 -10.26 -17.30 8.27
CA PHE A 198 -10.65 -18.60 8.78
C PHE A 198 -10.57 -18.61 10.31
N PHE A 199 -11.13 -19.65 10.94
CA PHE A 199 -11.27 -19.78 12.40
C PHE A 199 -11.86 -18.49 13.03
N ASP A 200 -11.30 -18.04 14.13
CA ASP A 200 -11.72 -16.85 14.89
C ASP A 200 -11.05 -15.59 14.31
N ASN A 201 -11.33 -15.26 13.05
CA ASN A 201 -10.79 -14.09 12.32
C ASN A 201 -9.26 -14.14 12.07
N TRP A 202 -8.66 -15.32 12.00
CA TRP A 202 -7.32 -15.44 11.49
C TRP A 202 -7.31 -15.10 9.99
N LYS A 203 -6.41 -14.22 9.59
CA LYS A 203 -6.33 -13.77 8.21
C LYS A 203 -4.99 -14.17 7.59
N LEU A 204 -5.04 -14.89 6.49
CA LEU A 204 -3.88 -15.25 5.67
C LEU A 204 -3.97 -14.48 4.36
N ASP A 205 -3.11 -13.48 4.18
CA ASP A 205 -3.03 -12.71 2.94
C ASP A 205 -1.71 -13.04 2.22
N SER A 206 -1.78 -13.07 0.91
CA SER A 206 -0.62 -13.23 0.04
C SER A 206 -0.69 -12.25 -1.11
N SER A 207 0.44 -11.73 -1.52
CA SER A 207 0.50 -10.87 -2.70
C SER A 207 1.66 -11.23 -3.61
N ILE A 208 1.49 -10.92 -4.88
CA ILE A 208 2.55 -10.86 -5.85
C ILE A 208 2.52 -9.49 -6.52
N ARG A 209 3.64 -8.81 -6.52
CA ARG A 209 3.81 -7.51 -7.18
C ARG A 209 4.85 -7.63 -8.27
N TYR A 210 4.59 -6.94 -9.35
CA TYR A 210 5.52 -6.75 -10.45
C TYR A 210 5.80 -5.26 -10.59
N GLY A 211 7.06 -4.89 -10.59
CA GLY A 211 7.56 -3.56 -10.87
C GLY A 211 8.40 -3.55 -12.14
N ALA A 212 8.23 -2.52 -12.97
CA ALA A 212 9.15 -2.17 -14.02
C ALA A 212 9.88 -0.90 -13.59
N ASP A 213 11.19 -0.95 -13.55
CA ASP A 213 12.04 0.14 -13.06
C ASP A 213 13.21 0.42 -13.99
N SER A 214 13.91 1.51 -13.73
CA SER A 214 15.11 1.91 -14.46
C SER A 214 16.06 2.62 -13.51
N GLU A 215 17.27 2.15 -13.40
CA GLU A 215 18.35 2.75 -12.60
C GLU A 215 19.57 2.98 -13.50
N ALA A 216 20.09 4.20 -13.49
CA ALA A 216 21.26 4.60 -14.27
C ALA A 216 21.20 4.24 -15.79
N GLY A 217 19.98 4.09 -16.33
CA GLY A 217 19.75 3.73 -17.73
C GLY A 217 19.57 2.24 -17.99
N ASP A 218 19.74 1.37 -16.99
CA ASP A 218 19.40 -0.03 -17.06
C ASP A 218 17.92 -0.22 -16.74
N HIS A 219 17.21 -0.98 -17.58
CA HIS A 219 15.83 -1.35 -17.37
C HIS A 219 15.77 -2.76 -16.76
N PHE A 220 15.02 -2.90 -15.69
CA PHE A 220 14.87 -4.17 -15.00
C PHE A 220 13.45 -4.40 -14.49
N ASN A 221 13.19 -5.62 -14.08
CA ASN A 221 11.91 -6.02 -13.51
C ASN A 221 12.12 -6.50 -12.08
N ASP A 222 11.16 -6.19 -11.22
CA ASP A 222 11.11 -6.69 -9.86
C ASP A 222 9.84 -7.50 -9.62
N TRP A 223 10.02 -8.65 -8.98
CA TRP A 223 8.94 -9.50 -8.50
C TRP A 223 8.99 -9.55 -6.99
N ALA A 224 7.90 -9.18 -6.34
CA ALA A 224 7.84 -9.17 -4.88
C ALA A 224 6.68 -10.03 -4.36
N PRO A 225 6.87 -11.35 -4.23
CA PRO A 225 5.93 -12.23 -3.55
C PRO A 225 6.00 -12.03 -2.04
N SER A 226 4.84 -12.13 -1.38
CA SER A 226 4.75 -12.04 0.06
C SER A 226 3.57 -12.85 0.61
N VAL A 227 3.66 -13.22 1.89
CA VAL A 227 2.59 -13.87 2.64
C VAL A 227 2.63 -13.43 4.09
N VAL A 228 1.50 -13.06 4.65
CA VAL A 228 1.33 -12.68 6.04
C VAL A 228 0.19 -13.47 6.68
N LEU A 229 0.43 -13.94 7.90
CA LEU A 229 -0.61 -14.51 8.76
C LEU A 229 -0.84 -13.53 9.91
N LYS A 230 -2.07 -13.00 10.01
CA LYS A 230 -2.54 -12.11 11.07
C LYS A 230 -3.44 -12.89 12.02
N VAL A 231 -3.15 -12.84 13.31
CA VAL A 231 -3.86 -13.58 14.36
C VAL A 231 -4.33 -12.62 15.44
N PRO A 232 -5.64 -12.36 15.58
CA PRO A 232 -6.15 -11.60 16.70
C PRO A 232 -5.97 -12.42 17.98
N VAL A 233 -5.17 -11.89 18.91
CA VAL A 233 -4.88 -12.53 20.20
C VAL A 233 -5.74 -11.94 21.32
N HIS A 234 -6.33 -10.78 21.10
CA HIS A 234 -7.27 -10.10 21.98
C HIS A 234 -8.13 -9.13 21.15
N GLU A 235 -9.23 -8.62 21.70
CA GLU A 235 -10.14 -7.68 21.01
C GLU A 235 -9.45 -6.48 20.34
N LYS A 236 -8.32 -6.02 20.90
CA LYS A 236 -7.55 -4.87 20.40
C LYS A 236 -6.16 -5.22 19.89
N TRP A 237 -5.74 -6.46 20.00
CA TRP A 237 -4.38 -6.86 19.70
C TRP A 237 -4.36 -7.92 18.61
N THR A 238 -3.64 -7.64 17.53
CA THR A 238 -3.36 -8.59 16.45
C THR A 238 -1.85 -8.79 16.35
N VAL A 239 -1.39 -10.01 16.37
CA VAL A 239 0.00 -10.34 16.04
C VAL A 239 0.06 -10.86 14.62
N HIS A 240 1.18 -10.65 13.96
CA HIS A 240 1.38 -11.19 12.63
C HIS A 240 2.80 -11.71 12.43
N GLY A 241 2.93 -12.62 11.47
CA GLY A 241 4.21 -13.09 10.96
C GLY A 241 4.16 -13.08 9.44
N GLU A 242 5.19 -12.51 8.83
CA GLU A 242 5.25 -12.29 7.40
C GLU A 242 6.56 -12.82 6.82
N TYR A 243 6.47 -13.40 5.63
CA TYR A 243 7.60 -13.63 4.75
C TYR A 243 7.41 -12.82 3.46
N PHE A 244 8.46 -12.17 2.99
CA PHE A 244 8.49 -11.55 1.69
C PHE A 244 9.88 -11.60 1.06
N GLY A 245 9.90 -11.53 -0.27
CA GLY A 245 11.13 -11.46 -1.05
C GLY A 245 10.98 -10.48 -2.21
N ILE A 246 12.09 -9.96 -2.67
CA ILE A 246 12.17 -9.04 -3.80
C ILE A 246 13.17 -9.64 -4.78
N PHE A 247 12.74 -9.98 -5.98
CA PHE A 247 13.53 -10.69 -6.98
C PHE A 247 13.71 -9.80 -8.19
N THR A 248 14.93 -9.27 -8.37
CA THR A 248 15.27 -8.41 -9.50
C THR A 248 15.74 -9.26 -10.68
N ASP A 249 15.25 -8.96 -11.86
CA ASP A 249 15.63 -9.60 -13.12
C ASP A 249 15.95 -8.55 -14.20
N GLY A 250 17.02 -8.75 -14.92
CA GLY A 250 17.47 -7.86 -16.00
C GLY A 250 18.55 -6.86 -15.60
N LYS A 251 18.97 -6.80 -14.33
CA LYS A 251 20.17 -6.07 -13.90
C LYS A 251 21.43 -6.87 -14.16
N ALA A 252 22.57 -6.17 -14.31
CA ALA A 252 23.90 -6.78 -14.38
C ALA A 252 24.21 -7.62 -13.11
N ASN A 253 23.72 -7.15 -11.96
CA ASN A 253 23.79 -7.85 -10.68
C ASN A 253 22.36 -8.03 -10.16
N ASN A 254 21.76 -9.17 -10.46
CA ASN A 254 20.44 -9.52 -9.92
C ASN A 254 20.55 -9.74 -8.41
N SER A 255 19.56 -9.26 -7.67
CA SER A 255 19.45 -9.44 -6.22
C SER A 255 18.14 -10.13 -5.86
N ASN A 256 18.14 -10.84 -4.74
CA ASN A 256 16.94 -11.52 -4.25
C ASN A 256 16.79 -11.42 -2.72
N PRO A 257 16.76 -10.20 -2.14
CA PRO A 257 16.62 -10.05 -0.71
C PRO A 257 15.33 -10.68 -0.21
N GLN A 258 15.44 -11.45 0.86
CA GLN A 258 14.35 -12.17 1.49
C GLN A 258 14.30 -11.87 2.97
N TYR A 259 13.09 -11.74 3.52
CA TYR A 259 12.87 -11.29 4.89
C TYR A 259 11.83 -12.13 5.60
N PHE A 260 11.99 -12.24 6.92
CA PHE A 260 10.95 -12.65 7.84
C PHE A 260 10.66 -11.51 8.80
N SER A 261 9.38 -11.17 8.98
CA SER A 261 8.95 -10.00 9.76
C SER A 261 7.77 -10.33 10.67
N PRO A 262 7.98 -10.50 11.97
CA PRO A 262 6.90 -10.46 12.95
C PRO A 262 6.51 -9.02 13.29
N GLY A 263 5.26 -8.84 13.70
CA GLY A 263 4.75 -7.57 14.16
C GLY A 263 3.52 -7.72 15.06
N ILE A 264 3.09 -6.57 15.57
CA ILE A 264 1.94 -6.45 16.47
C ILE A 264 1.20 -5.16 16.19
N ASN A 265 -0.11 -5.25 16.08
CA ASN A 265 -1.00 -4.12 15.89
C ASN A 265 -1.90 -3.94 17.10
N TYR A 266 -2.17 -2.69 17.47
CA TYR A 266 -3.03 -2.31 18.56
C TYR A 266 -4.09 -1.31 18.11
N LEU A 267 -5.35 -1.67 18.27
CA LEU A 267 -6.50 -0.79 18.02
C LEU A 267 -6.71 0.13 19.22
N LEU A 268 -6.33 1.39 19.10
CA LEU A 268 -6.67 2.45 20.05
C LEU A 268 -8.18 2.69 20.08
N SER A 269 -8.80 2.70 18.91
CA SER A 269 -10.24 2.74 18.67
C SER A 269 -10.56 1.96 17.41
N PRO A 270 -11.85 1.72 17.04
CA PRO A 270 -12.19 1.08 15.77
C PRO A 270 -11.62 1.80 14.53
N ASP A 271 -11.28 3.08 14.66
CA ASP A 271 -10.81 3.93 13.57
C ASP A 271 -9.33 4.35 13.71
N VAL A 272 -8.61 3.86 14.73
CA VAL A 272 -7.20 4.23 14.97
C VAL A 272 -6.39 2.99 15.35
N GLU A 273 -5.40 2.67 14.52
CA GLU A 273 -4.49 1.55 14.73
C GLU A 273 -3.05 2.01 14.84
N LEU A 274 -2.33 1.44 15.80
CA LEU A 274 -0.86 1.51 15.92
C LEU A 274 -0.28 0.16 15.56
N GLY A 275 0.76 0.15 14.71
CA GLY A 275 1.50 -1.04 14.33
C GLY A 275 2.99 -0.91 14.62
N ILE A 276 3.61 -1.98 15.05
CA ILE A 276 5.07 -2.12 15.14
C ILE A 276 5.44 -3.45 14.54
N ARG A 277 6.41 -3.44 13.62
CA ARG A 277 7.02 -4.65 13.09
C ARG A 277 8.54 -4.54 13.04
N THR A 278 9.17 -5.68 13.08
CA THR A 278 10.60 -5.82 12.88
C THR A 278 10.84 -6.93 11.85
N GLY A 279 11.99 -6.94 11.22
CA GLY A 279 12.29 -8.01 10.27
C GLY A 279 13.79 -8.25 10.13
N TRP A 280 14.13 -9.45 9.72
CA TRP A 280 15.50 -9.89 9.52
C TRP A 280 15.67 -10.42 8.11
N GLY A 281 16.80 -10.07 7.51
CA GLY A 281 17.22 -10.64 6.24
C GLY A 281 17.57 -12.10 6.38
N LEU A 282 17.01 -12.92 5.52
CA LEU A 282 17.21 -14.38 5.50
C LEU A 282 18.38 -14.80 4.63
N ASN A 283 18.90 -13.91 3.80
CA ASN A 283 20.04 -14.16 2.92
C ASN A 283 21.01 -12.97 2.86
N GLN A 284 22.06 -13.09 2.08
CA GLN A 284 23.13 -12.08 2.01
C GLN A 284 22.76 -10.84 1.19
N ASP A 285 21.73 -10.92 0.37
CA ASP A 285 21.23 -9.80 -0.44
C ASP A 285 20.29 -8.90 0.37
N ALA A 286 19.74 -9.41 1.47
CA ALA A 286 18.86 -8.68 2.35
C ALA A 286 19.63 -7.81 3.35
N ALA A 287 19.03 -6.72 3.80
CA ALA A 287 19.50 -5.96 4.96
C ALA A 287 19.58 -6.87 6.20
N ASN A 288 20.42 -6.51 7.17
CA ASN A 288 20.53 -7.33 8.39
C ASN A 288 19.22 -7.35 9.17
N PHE A 289 18.61 -6.16 9.31
CA PHE A 289 17.47 -5.93 10.17
C PHE A 289 16.72 -4.69 9.72
N PHE A 290 15.43 -4.66 9.95
CA PHE A 290 14.65 -3.43 9.88
C PHE A 290 13.62 -3.36 11.01
N SER A 291 13.18 -2.16 11.34
CA SER A 291 12.04 -1.90 12.20
C SER A 291 11.14 -0.84 11.58
N ASN A 292 9.85 -0.98 11.79
CA ASN A 292 8.85 -0.02 11.33
C ASN A 292 7.84 0.22 12.45
N ILE A 293 7.43 1.46 12.61
CA ILE A 293 6.32 1.86 13.47
C ILE A 293 5.35 2.70 12.64
N GLY A 294 4.07 2.41 12.74
CA GLY A 294 3.03 3.06 11.95
C GLY A 294 1.77 3.40 12.73
N LEU A 295 1.06 4.38 12.22
CA LEU A 295 -0.25 4.83 12.70
C LEU A 295 -1.21 4.91 11.51
N GLY A 296 -2.39 4.31 11.64
CA GLY A 296 -3.50 4.46 10.70
C GLY A 296 -4.69 5.14 11.36
N VAL A 297 -5.34 6.04 10.65
CA VAL A 297 -6.56 6.74 11.10
C VAL A 297 -7.59 6.73 9.99
N ARG A 298 -8.80 6.26 10.30
CA ARG A 298 -9.95 6.24 9.39
C ARG A 298 -10.92 7.39 9.73
N PHE A 299 -11.45 8.03 8.69
CA PHE A 299 -12.39 9.15 8.75
C PHE A 299 -13.68 8.85 8.01
#